data_d816ab263624b2fa1db2a4aa7b6ab756
#
_entry.id   d816ab263624b2fa1db2a4aa7b6ab756
#
_cell.length_a   1.000
_cell.length_b   1.000
_cell.length_c   1.000
_cell.angle_alpha   90.00
_cell.angle_beta   90.00
_cell.angle_gamma   90.00
#
_symmetry.space_group_name_H-M   'P 1'
#
loop_
_entity.id
_entity.type
_entity.pdbx_description
1 polymer ?
#
loop_
_entity_poly.entity_id
_entity_poly.type
_entity_poly.pdbx_seq_one_letter_code
_entity_poly.pdbx_strand_id
1 'polypeptide(L)'
;LPGVALDELWEVLGAGERALQAVSVLVAVVSLAGLVAVILAGLDARRRELAILRSVGAGPRQVLALLAVEGALVTLCGVLLGALASAGAIALLGDLVQARWGLVLHARWPGPDEMRLMGALLLGGWLASLVPGWRAYRLSLADGLSPRA
;
A
#
# COMPACT_ATOMS: atom_id res chain seq x y z
N LEU A 1 13.06 27.28 -36.61
CA LEU A 1 11.99 26.29 -36.83
C LEU A 1 11.29 26.04 -35.51
N PRO A 2 10.05 26.49 -35.28
CA PRO A 2 9.39 26.41 -33.97
C PRO A 2 9.03 24.97 -33.55
N GLY A 3 9.04 24.02 -34.47
CA GLY A 3 8.69 22.63 -34.17
C GLY A 3 9.72 21.88 -33.29
N VAL A 4 11.00 22.15 -33.49
CA VAL A 4 12.07 21.44 -32.73
C VAL A 4 12.08 21.82 -31.25
N ALA A 5 11.81 23.09 -30.93
CA ALA A 5 11.75 23.55 -29.54
C ALA A 5 10.53 22.98 -28.79
N LEU A 6 9.42 22.73 -29.48
CA LEU A 6 8.24 22.10 -28.92
C LEU A 6 8.49 20.60 -28.66
N ASP A 7 9.16 19.91 -29.57
CA ASP A 7 9.49 18.49 -29.39
C ASP A 7 10.45 18.29 -28.21
N GLU A 8 11.47 19.15 -28.06
CA GLU A 8 12.37 19.11 -26.90
C GLU A 8 11.64 19.36 -25.57
N LEU A 9 10.69 20.30 -25.55
CA LEU A 9 9.87 20.53 -24.35
C LEU A 9 8.99 19.33 -24.00
N TRP A 10 8.38 18.70 -24.99
CA TRP A 10 7.57 17.48 -24.77
C TRP A 10 8.42 16.32 -24.29
N GLU A 11 9.64 16.18 -24.78
CA GLU A 11 10.57 15.13 -24.35
C GLU A 11 11.01 15.33 -22.89
N VAL A 12 11.35 16.56 -22.50
CA VAL A 12 11.71 16.90 -21.11
C VAL A 12 10.52 16.70 -20.15
N LEU A 13 9.32 17.14 -20.54
CA LEU A 13 8.11 16.92 -19.73
C LEU A 13 7.80 15.44 -19.58
N GLY A 14 7.90 14.66 -20.67
CA GLY A 14 7.70 13.21 -20.63
C GLY A 14 8.76 12.47 -19.81
N ALA A 15 10.00 12.94 -19.79
CA ALA A 15 11.05 12.40 -18.93
C ALA A 15 10.75 12.68 -17.46
N GLY A 16 10.28 13.89 -17.12
CA GLY A 16 9.85 14.25 -15.76
C GLY A 16 8.68 13.41 -15.27
N GLU A 17 7.68 13.19 -16.11
CA GLU A 17 6.53 12.34 -15.77
C GLU A 17 6.95 10.90 -15.49
N ARG A 18 7.81 10.32 -16.34
CA ARG A 18 8.33 8.96 -16.14
C ARG A 18 9.15 8.85 -14.86
N ALA A 19 9.95 9.86 -14.53
CA ALA A 19 10.73 9.90 -13.30
C ALA A 19 9.80 9.91 -12.07
N LEU A 20 8.76 10.73 -12.08
CA LEU A 20 7.77 10.78 -11.01
C LEU A 20 7.00 9.47 -10.88
N GLN A 21 6.62 8.84 -11.99
CA GLN A 21 5.98 7.52 -11.98
C GLN A 21 6.91 6.46 -11.39
N ALA A 22 8.19 6.45 -11.76
CA ALA A 22 9.16 5.52 -11.20
C ALA A 22 9.32 5.69 -9.68
N VAL A 23 9.41 6.93 -9.21
CA VAL A 23 9.45 7.23 -7.76
C VAL A 23 8.17 6.77 -7.06
N SER A 24 7.01 7.00 -7.66
CA SER A 24 5.72 6.58 -7.10
C SER A 24 5.63 5.05 -6.96
N VAL A 25 6.08 4.31 -7.98
CA VAL A 25 6.14 2.85 -7.93
C VAL A 25 7.11 2.37 -6.84
N LEU A 26 8.29 3.00 -6.75
CA LEU A 26 9.27 2.66 -5.71
C LEU A 26 8.70 2.89 -4.31
N VAL A 27 8.05 4.03 -4.07
CA VAL A 27 7.38 4.33 -2.79
C VAL A 27 6.29 3.30 -2.49
N ALA A 28 5.48 2.91 -3.48
CA ALA A 28 4.46 1.88 -3.32
C ALA A 28 5.06 0.54 -2.90
N VAL A 29 6.15 0.10 -3.56
CA VAL A 29 6.84 -1.17 -3.24
C VAL A 29 7.41 -1.13 -1.82
N VAL A 30 8.08 -0.04 -1.43
CA VAL A 30 8.65 0.12 -0.08
C VAL A 30 7.53 0.14 0.97
N SER A 31 6.41 0.81 0.69
CA SER A 31 5.25 0.87 1.59
C SER A 31 4.62 -0.52 1.79
N LEU A 32 4.46 -1.30 0.71
CA LEU A 32 3.96 -2.68 0.80
C LEU A 32 4.92 -3.60 1.57
N ALA A 33 6.23 -3.47 1.34
CA ALA A 33 7.23 -4.22 2.10
C ALA A 33 7.19 -3.84 3.59
N GLY A 34 7.04 -2.56 3.92
CA GLY A 34 6.84 -2.08 5.29
C GLY A 34 5.58 -2.64 5.94
N LEU A 35 4.47 -2.68 5.21
CA LEU A 35 3.21 -3.30 5.68
C LEU A 35 3.44 -4.77 6.05
N VAL A 36 4.08 -5.54 5.18
CA VAL A 36 4.41 -6.96 5.45
C VAL A 36 5.28 -7.07 6.70
N ALA A 37 6.31 -6.24 6.83
CA ALA A 37 7.22 -6.25 7.97
C ALA A 37 6.49 -5.95 9.29
N VAL A 38 5.59 -4.96 9.31
CA VAL A 38 4.78 -4.60 10.49
C VAL A 38 3.84 -5.74 10.89
N ILE A 39 3.16 -6.37 9.91
CA ILE A 39 2.28 -7.50 10.19
C ILE A 39 3.08 -8.69 10.74
N LEU A 40 4.26 -8.99 10.17
CA LEU A 40 5.14 -10.06 10.65
C LEU A 40 5.63 -9.79 12.08
N ALA A 41 6.07 -8.57 12.38
CA ALA A 41 6.46 -8.18 13.74
C ALA A 41 5.28 -8.27 14.73
N GLY A 42 4.08 -7.88 14.30
CA GLY A 42 2.85 -8.01 15.08
C GLY A 42 2.47 -9.45 15.39
N LEU A 43 2.74 -10.40 14.49
CA LEU A 43 2.48 -11.83 14.73
C LEU A 43 3.29 -12.39 15.90
N ASP A 44 4.54 -11.98 16.04
CA ASP A 44 5.38 -12.41 17.16
C ASP A 44 4.88 -11.85 18.49
N ALA A 45 4.43 -10.60 18.53
CA ALA A 45 3.83 -10.00 19.70
C ALA A 45 2.47 -10.65 20.10
N ARG A 46 1.70 -11.08 19.10
CA ARG A 46 0.36 -11.68 19.29
C ARG A 46 0.37 -13.22 19.39
N ARG A 47 1.52 -13.85 19.47
CA ARG A 47 1.62 -15.35 19.58
C ARG A 47 0.75 -15.90 20.69
N ARG A 48 0.69 -15.23 21.82
CA ARG A 48 -0.13 -15.66 22.98
C ARG A 48 -1.62 -15.56 22.70
N GLU A 49 -2.07 -14.49 22.05
CA GLU A 49 -3.48 -14.32 21.67
C GLU A 49 -3.92 -15.36 20.64
N LEU A 50 -3.07 -15.62 19.65
CA LEU A 50 -3.31 -16.65 18.64
C LEU A 50 -3.35 -18.06 19.25
N ALA A 51 -2.52 -18.34 20.25
CA ALA A 51 -2.55 -19.58 21.01
C ALA A 51 -3.87 -19.75 21.79
N ILE A 52 -4.37 -18.67 22.40
CA ILE A 52 -5.68 -18.67 23.10
C ILE A 52 -6.82 -18.89 22.09
N LEU A 53 -6.82 -18.21 20.95
CA LEU A 53 -7.82 -18.44 19.90
C LEU A 53 -7.85 -19.91 19.45
N ARG A 54 -6.69 -20.53 19.33
CA ARG A 54 -6.58 -21.95 18.95
C ARG A 54 -7.05 -22.90 20.05
N SER A 55 -6.83 -22.57 21.32
CA SER A 55 -7.32 -23.38 22.45
C SER A 55 -8.86 -23.38 22.54
N VAL A 56 -9.52 -22.34 22.07
CA VAL A 56 -10.99 -22.22 21.97
C VAL A 56 -11.53 -22.88 20.67
N GLY A 57 -10.64 -23.45 19.83
CA GLY A 57 -11.03 -24.19 18.62
C GLY A 57 -11.00 -23.41 17.32
N ALA A 58 -10.40 -22.20 17.29
CA ALA A 58 -10.23 -21.45 16.05
C ALA A 58 -9.32 -22.19 15.07
N GLY A 59 -9.86 -22.51 13.89
CA GLY A 59 -9.12 -23.17 12.83
C GLY A 59 -8.12 -22.22 12.14
N PRO A 60 -7.07 -22.78 11.51
CA PRO A 60 -6.05 -21.98 10.83
C PRO A 60 -6.61 -21.08 9.72
N ARG A 61 -7.72 -21.46 9.10
CA ARG A 61 -8.43 -20.65 8.10
C ARG A 61 -9.07 -19.39 8.70
N GLN A 62 -9.54 -19.47 9.94
CA GLN A 62 -10.15 -18.33 10.64
C GLN A 62 -9.08 -17.30 11.01
N VAL A 63 -7.90 -17.76 11.45
CA VAL A 63 -6.75 -16.89 11.73
C VAL A 63 -6.28 -16.19 10.43
N LEU A 64 -6.20 -16.94 9.33
CA LEU A 64 -5.81 -16.38 8.04
C LEU A 64 -6.83 -15.33 7.55
N ALA A 65 -8.13 -15.61 7.69
CA ALA A 65 -9.20 -14.67 7.33
C ALA A 65 -9.13 -13.39 8.18
N LEU A 66 -8.87 -13.52 9.49
CA LEU A 66 -8.71 -12.37 10.38
C LEU A 66 -7.55 -11.46 9.94
N LEU A 67 -6.38 -12.04 9.65
CA LEU A 67 -5.22 -11.29 9.16
C LEU A 67 -5.46 -10.65 7.79
N ALA A 68 -6.17 -11.34 6.90
CA ALA A 68 -6.54 -10.81 5.60
C ALA A 68 -7.48 -9.59 5.72
N VAL A 69 -8.46 -9.66 6.62
CA VAL A 69 -9.39 -8.54 6.90
C VAL A 69 -8.64 -7.38 7.56
N GLU A 70 -7.77 -7.65 8.54
CA GLU A 70 -6.94 -6.62 9.18
C GLU A 70 -6.07 -5.89 8.15
N GLY A 71 -5.37 -6.64 7.29
CA GLY A 71 -4.55 -6.06 6.22
C GLY A 71 -5.37 -5.27 5.19
N ALA A 72 -6.55 -5.75 4.84
CA ALA A 72 -7.46 -5.02 3.94
C ALA A 72 -7.92 -3.70 4.56
N LEU A 73 -8.30 -3.69 5.84
CA LEU A 73 -8.72 -2.49 6.55
C LEU A 73 -7.58 -1.47 6.67
N VAL A 74 -6.38 -1.91 7.05
CA VAL A 74 -5.20 -1.03 7.15
C VAL A 74 -4.87 -0.42 5.79
N THR A 75 -4.90 -1.23 4.73
CA THR A 75 -4.62 -0.74 3.37
C THR A 75 -5.70 0.24 2.90
N LEU A 76 -6.97 -0.05 3.16
CA LEU A 76 -8.08 0.84 2.82
C LEU A 76 -7.95 2.19 3.54
N CYS A 77 -7.72 2.16 4.84
CA CYS A 77 -7.49 3.39 5.63
C CYS A 77 -6.27 4.15 5.10
N GLY A 78 -5.17 3.46 4.78
CA GLY A 78 -3.98 4.07 4.21
C GLY A 78 -4.23 4.76 2.87
N VAL A 79 -4.95 4.12 1.95
CA VAL A 79 -5.33 4.70 0.65
C VAL A 79 -6.23 5.92 0.83
N LEU A 80 -7.22 5.85 1.72
CA LEU A 80 -8.12 6.97 1.99
C LEU A 80 -7.37 8.15 2.62
N LEU A 81 -6.53 7.89 3.62
CA LEU A 81 -5.71 8.94 4.25
C LEU A 81 -4.72 9.55 3.26
N GLY A 82 -4.09 8.75 2.41
CA GLY A 82 -3.21 9.23 1.35
C GLY A 82 -3.93 10.11 0.33
N ALA A 83 -5.14 9.72 -0.08
CA ALA A 83 -5.96 10.53 -0.97
C ALA A 83 -6.39 11.86 -0.33
N LEU A 84 -6.81 11.82 0.93
CA LEU A 84 -7.16 13.04 1.68
C LEU A 84 -5.96 13.95 1.91
N ALA A 85 -4.80 13.38 2.25
CA ALA A 85 -3.57 14.14 2.44
C ALA A 85 -3.10 14.81 1.13
N SER A 86 -3.17 14.10 0.00
CA SER A 86 -2.83 14.66 -1.30
C SER A 86 -3.79 15.78 -1.72
N ALA A 87 -5.10 15.58 -1.54
CA ALA A 87 -6.10 16.62 -1.81
C ALA A 87 -5.90 17.86 -0.91
N GLY A 88 -5.63 17.64 0.38
CA GLY A 88 -5.33 18.70 1.33
C GLY A 88 -4.04 19.46 0.98
N ALA A 89 -3.00 18.75 0.58
CA ALA A 89 -1.75 19.38 0.13
C ALA A 89 -1.96 20.27 -1.11
N ILE A 90 -2.72 19.78 -2.09
CA ILE A 90 -3.07 20.56 -3.29
C ILE A 90 -3.89 21.81 -2.91
N ALA A 91 -4.85 21.66 -1.99
CA ALA A 91 -5.69 22.78 -1.56
C ALA A 91 -4.91 23.86 -0.78
N LEU A 92 -3.93 23.46 0.03
CA LEU A 92 -3.15 24.38 0.85
C LEU A 92 -1.95 24.99 0.09
N LEU A 93 -1.30 24.22 -0.77
CA LEU A 93 -0.06 24.60 -1.43
C LEU A 93 -0.27 25.03 -2.89
N GLY A 94 -1.44 24.75 -3.47
CA GLY A 94 -1.73 25.02 -4.88
C GLY A 94 -1.52 26.50 -5.25
N ASP A 95 -2.03 27.42 -4.44
CA ASP A 95 -1.90 28.87 -4.68
C ASP A 95 -0.43 29.33 -4.58
N LEU A 96 0.33 28.73 -3.67
CA LEU A 96 1.75 29.05 -3.48
C LEU A 96 2.60 28.56 -4.66
N VAL A 97 2.30 27.35 -5.14
CA VAL A 97 2.96 26.74 -6.31
C VAL A 97 2.62 27.53 -7.58
N GLN A 98 1.36 27.92 -7.74
CA GLN A 98 0.92 28.74 -8.85
C GLN A 98 1.62 30.10 -8.85
N ALA A 99 1.72 30.78 -7.68
CA ALA A 99 2.34 32.09 -7.56
C ALA A 99 3.85 32.08 -7.83
N ARG A 100 4.55 31.01 -7.44
CA ARG A 100 6.00 30.90 -7.58
C ARG A 100 6.48 30.24 -8.86
N TRP A 101 5.72 29.29 -9.39
CA TRP A 101 6.17 28.39 -10.45
C TRP A 101 5.24 28.43 -11.67
N GLY A 102 4.12 29.16 -11.60
CA GLY A 102 3.14 29.25 -12.68
C GLY A 102 2.38 27.96 -12.96
N LEU A 103 2.55 26.93 -12.11
CA LEU A 103 1.91 25.65 -12.27
C LEU A 103 0.54 25.64 -11.58
N VAL A 104 -0.51 25.47 -12.36
CA VAL A 104 -1.88 25.42 -11.84
C VAL A 104 -2.19 23.98 -11.40
N LEU A 105 -2.19 23.75 -10.09
CA LEU A 105 -2.59 22.47 -9.50
C LEU A 105 -4.08 22.52 -9.21
N HIS A 106 -4.84 21.70 -9.91
CA HIS A 106 -6.26 21.55 -9.62
C HIS A 106 -6.51 20.29 -8.81
N ALA A 107 -7.15 20.42 -7.65
CA ALA A 107 -7.76 19.29 -6.97
C ALA A 107 -8.96 18.84 -7.81
N ARG A 108 -8.79 17.78 -8.57
CA ARG A 108 -9.88 17.14 -9.32
C ARG A 108 -10.11 15.73 -8.79
N TRP A 109 -11.30 15.19 -9.05
CA TRP A 109 -11.59 13.80 -8.77
C TRP A 109 -10.55 12.89 -9.45
N PRO A 110 -10.16 11.78 -8.78
CA PRO A 110 -9.18 10.86 -9.32
C PRO A 110 -9.56 10.40 -10.71
N GLY A 111 -8.64 10.54 -11.65
CA GLY A 111 -8.81 10.05 -13.01
C GLY A 111 -8.78 8.52 -13.08
N PRO A 112 -9.10 7.93 -14.24
CA PRO A 112 -9.13 6.48 -14.40
C PRO A 112 -7.78 5.81 -14.08
N ASP A 113 -6.66 6.48 -14.32
CA ASP A 113 -5.33 5.96 -14.03
C ASP A 113 -5.02 6.00 -12.53
N GLU A 114 -5.43 7.07 -11.84
CA GLU A 114 -5.34 7.19 -10.39
C GLU A 114 -6.22 6.15 -9.69
N MET A 115 -7.43 5.90 -10.21
CA MET A 115 -8.31 4.85 -9.70
C MET A 115 -7.71 3.45 -9.90
N ARG A 116 -7.03 3.21 -11.02
CA ARG A 116 -6.29 1.95 -11.26
C ARG A 116 -5.16 1.78 -10.25
N LEU A 117 -4.40 2.84 -9.98
CA LEU A 117 -3.33 2.84 -8.99
C LEU A 117 -3.87 2.58 -7.57
N MET A 118 -4.96 3.25 -7.20
CA MET A 118 -5.63 3.00 -5.92
C MET A 118 -6.09 1.54 -5.81
N GLY A 119 -6.71 1.01 -6.86
CA GLY A 119 -7.12 -0.39 -6.94
C GLY A 119 -5.93 -1.36 -6.85
N ALA A 120 -4.83 -1.06 -7.55
CA ALA A 120 -3.61 -1.86 -7.50
C ALA A 120 -2.98 -1.85 -6.09
N LEU A 121 -2.98 -0.70 -5.40
CA LEU A 121 -2.51 -0.58 -4.02
C LEU A 121 -3.38 -1.37 -3.05
N LEU A 122 -4.70 -1.30 -3.20
CA LEU A 122 -5.64 -2.08 -2.38
C LEU A 122 -5.44 -3.58 -2.57
N LEU A 123 -5.35 -4.04 -3.82
CA LEU A 123 -5.10 -5.45 -4.14
C LEU A 123 -3.71 -5.88 -3.66
N GLY A 124 -2.68 -5.08 -3.91
CA GLY A 124 -1.31 -5.34 -3.47
C GLY A 124 -1.20 -5.43 -1.94
N GLY A 125 -1.82 -4.51 -1.21
CA GLY A 125 -1.86 -4.52 0.25
C GLY A 125 -2.62 -5.73 0.80
N TRP A 126 -3.75 -6.08 0.19
CA TRP A 126 -4.50 -7.28 0.55
C TRP A 126 -3.68 -8.56 0.30
N LEU A 127 -3.05 -8.68 -0.87
CA LEU A 127 -2.17 -9.82 -1.18
C LEU A 127 -0.95 -9.85 -0.25
N ALA A 128 -0.34 -8.70 0.04
CA ALA A 128 0.78 -8.60 0.96
C ALA A 128 0.42 -9.06 2.38
N SER A 129 -0.82 -8.82 2.83
CA SER A 129 -1.30 -9.28 4.13
C SER A 129 -1.50 -10.81 4.20
N LEU A 130 -1.67 -11.48 3.07
CA LEU A 130 -1.78 -12.95 3.02
C LEU A 130 -0.43 -13.64 3.25
N VAL A 131 0.70 -12.99 2.95
CA VAL A 131 2.06 -13.56 3.13
C VAL A 131 2.33 -13.96 4.57
N PRO A 132 2.14 -13.09 5.59
CA PRO A 132 2.29 -13.46 6.98
C PRO A 132 1.23 -14.49 7.44
N GLY A 133 0.02 -14.41 6.91
CA GLY A 133 -1.03 -15.39 7.16
C GLY A 133 -0.64 -16.80 6.71
N TRP A 134 -0.03 -16.93 5.53
CA TRP A 134 0.49 -18.19 5.04
C TRP A 134 1.65 -18.73 5.90
N ARG A 135 2.53 -17.87 6.37
CA ARG A 135 3.61 -18.25 7.30
C ARG A 135 3.06 -18.77 8.63
N ALA A 136 2.07 -18.06 9.19
CA ALA A 136 1.37 -18.50 10.41
C ALA A 136 0.68 -19.85 10.20
N TYR A 137 0.06 -20.08 9.04
CA TYR A 137 -0.55 -21.36 8.66
C TYR A 137 0.48 -22.51 8.62
N ARG A 138 1.63 -22.29 7.97
CA ARG A 138 2.70 -23.32 7.87
C ARG A 138 3.31 -23.67 9.22
N LEU A 139 3.57 -22.68 10.07
CA LEU A 139 4.09 -22.90 11.42
C LEU A 139 3.10 -23.71 12.28
N SER A 140 1.81 -23.47 12.08
CA SER A 140 0.75 -24.18 12.81
C SER A 140 0.65 -25.65 12.46
N LEU A 141 1.01 -26.04 11.24
CA LEU A 141 1.04 -27.45 10.81
C LEU A 141 2.28 -28.17 11.33
N ALA A 142 3.41 -27.47 11.45
CA ALA A 142 4.66 -28.03 11.96
C ALA A 142 4.58 -28.40 13.46
N ASP A 143 3.94 -27.52 14.26
CA ASP A 143 3.76 -27.76 15.71
C ASP A 143 2.75 -28.88 16.01
N GLY A 144 1.86 -29.22 15.08
CA GLY A 144 0.90 -30.32 15.20
C GLY A 144 1.50 -31.71 14.95
N LEU A 145 2.71 -31.79 14.41
CA LEU A 145 3.38 -33.03 14.01
C LEU A 145 4.55 -33.43 14.93
N SER A 146 4.93 -32.59 15.91
CA SER A 146 5.93 -32.97 16.91
C SER A 146 5.25 -33.66 18.09
N PRO A 147 5.39 -35.00 18.26
CA PRO A 147 4.96 -35.66 19.46
C PRO A 147 5.80 -35.14 20.62
N ARG A 148 5.14 -34.56 21.63
CA ARG A 148 5.79 -34.25 22.90
C ARG A 148 6.19 -35.59 23.55
N ALA A 149 7.50 -35.87 23.53
CA ALA A 149 8.11 -36.87 24.41
C ALA A 149 8.29 -36.28 25.78
#